data_3509aca7d576c474bda71cdc0f8fee4f
#
_entry.id   3509aca7d576c474bda71cdc0f8fee4f
#
_cell.length_a   1.000
_cell.length_b   1.000
_cell.length_c   1.000
_cell.angle_alpha   90.00
_cell.angle_beta   90.00
_cell.angle_gamma   90.00
#
_symmetry.space_group_name_H-M   'P 1'
#
loop_
_entity.id
_entity.type
_entity.pdbx_description
1 polymer ?
#
loop_
_entity_poly.entity_id
_entity_poly.type
_entity_poly.pdbx_seq_one_letter_code
_entity_poly.pdbx_strand_id
1 'polypeptide(L)'
;MTPEITICAGWSGDSLYSLDDVNKLIRGVRRNTTVPHDFILYAGPDAQKPGKLNGLEPGVTVIPSEYTSWWVGMKGADPDNRPWIKTDSIFGLGLDCVVVGSLDDLLRFPSDCVSMKDYPAYCCPKGKENDCSLDVTLYRNNADRPMWNEYVRVGKPMWDMEQSGGKVFGMCAQGWINDTRAVHVDLFPENWVISYKIGVRGRGLPDDCRIVSFHGQPKPKDVHEPWLNEHWR
;
A
#
# COMPACT_ATOMS: atom_id res chain seq x y z
N MET A 1 -14.84 -18.24 -9.28
CA MET A 1 -14.95 -18.08 -7.80
C MET A 1 -15.31 -16.65 -7.53
N THR A 2 -16.20 -16.39 -6.58
CA THR A 2 -16.49 -15.04 -6.13
C THR A 2 -15.32 -14.58 -5.23
N PRO A 3 -14.76 -13.36 -5.41
CA PRO A 3 -13.71 -12.87 -4.56
C PRO A 3 -14.21 -12.63 -3.12
N GLU A 4 -13.38 -12.95 -2.14
CA GLU A 4 -13.64 -12.68 -0.72
C GLU A 4 -13.05 -11.33 -0.30
N ILE A 5 -12.01 -10.87 -1.02
CA ILE A 5 -11.28 -9.64 -0.74
C ILE A 5 -10.83 -8.97 -2.04
N THR A 6 -10.76 -7.66 -2.03
CA THR A 6 -10.11 -6.87 -3.09
C THR A 6 -8.71 -6.45 -2.61
N ILE A 7 -7.68 -6.84 -3.36
CA ILE A 7 -6.31 -6.39 -3.13
C ILE A 7 -6.03 -5.21 -4.06
N CYS A 8 -5.43 -4.16 -3.56
CA CYS A 8 -5.18 -2.96 -4.36
C CYS A 8 -3.78 -2.39 -4.15
N ALA A 9 -3.28 -1.73 -5.20
CA ALA A 9 -2.06 -0.94 -5.18
C ALA A 9 -2.24 0.35 -5.98
N GLY A 10 -1.47 1.38 -5.65
CA GLY A 10 -1.41 2.64 -6.40
C GLY A 10 -0.11 2.77 -7.18
N TRP A 11 -0.16 3.15 -8.46
CA TRP A 11 1.00 3.43 -9.30
C TRP A 11 0.85 4.78 -10.01
N SER A 12 1.72 5.73 -9.69
CA SER A 12 1.71 7.05 -10.33
C SER A 12 2.18 7.01 -11.79
N GLY A 13 2.98 6.00 -12.17
CA GLY A 13 3.59 5.90 -13.50
C GLY A 13 4.88 6.70 -13.65
N ASP A 14 5.36 7.29 -12.56
CA ASP A 14 6.64 8.02 -12.50
C ASP A 14 7.87 7.09 -12.60
N SER A 15 9.06 7.67 -12.46
CA SER A 15 10.32 6.94 -12.59
C SER A 15 10.70 6.12 -11.34
N LEU A 16 9.98 6.27 -10.23
CA LEU A 16 10.33 5.59 -8.99
C LEU A 16 10.05 4.09 -9.08
N TYR A 17 8.90 3.72 -9.67
CA TYR A 17 8.50 2.34 -9.91
C TYR A 17 8.18 2.11 -11.38
N SER A 18 8.64 0.99 -11.91
CA SER A 18 8.33 0.52 -13.26
C SER A 18 7.06 -0.34 -13.26
N LEU A 19 6.53 -0.63 -14.45
CA LEU A 19 5.47 -1.64 -14.62
C LEU A 19 5.95 -3.03 -14.19
N ASP A 20 7.24 -3.33 -14.33
CA ASP A 20 7.80 -4.61 -13.85
C ASP A 20 7.73 -4.72 -12.32
N ASP A 21 7.96 -3.62 -11.58
CA ASP A 21 7.79 -3.60 -10.12
C ASP A 21 6.32 -3.87 -9.73
N VAL A 22 5.36 -3.27 -10.45
CA VAL A 22 3.92 -3.54 -10.27
C VAL A 22 3.61 -5.02 -10.52
N ASN A 23 4.10 -5.57 -11.63
CA ASN A 23 3.88 -6.97 -12.00
C ASN A 23 4.50 -7.93 -10.97
N LYS A 24 5.67 -7.62 -10.44
CA LYS A 24 6.33 -8.41 -9.38
C LYS A 24 5.51 -8.44 -8.10
N LEU A 25 4.94 -7.31 -7.69
CA LEU A 25 4.02 -7.26 -6.56
C LEU A 25 2.79 -8.16 -6.80
N ILE A 26 2.14 -8.02 -7.97
CA ILE A 26 0.96 -8.82 -8.32
C ILE A 26 1.29 -10.31 -8.31
N ARG A 27 2.40 -10.72 -8.93
CA ARG A 27 2.85 -12.12 -8.92
C ARG A 27 3.19 -12.60 -7.51
N GLY A 28 3.80 -11.75 -6.69
CA GLY A 28 4.09 -12.03 -5.29
C GLY A 28 2.81 -12.32 -4.49
N VAL A 29 1.78 -11.49 -4.65
CA VAL A 29 0.46 -11.71 -4.05
C VAL A 29 -0.12 -13.07 -4.51
N ARG A 30 -0.18 -13.31 -5.80
CA ARG A 30 -0.79 -14.53 -6.37
C ARG A 30 -0.10 -15.82 -5.95
N ARG A 31 1.21 -15.79 -5.75
CA ARG A 31 1.95 -16.95 -5.25
C ARG A 31 1.73 -17.26 -3.78
N ASN A 32 1.33 -16.27 -3.00
CA ASN A 32 1.35 -16.31 -1.55
C ASN A 32 -0.04 -16.18 -0.91
N THR A 33 -1.13 -16.33 -1.67
CA THR A 33 -2.48 -16.41 -1.10
C THR A 33 -3.33 -17.48 -1.75
N THR A 34 -4.12 -18.17 -0.92
CA THR A 34 -5.18 -19.07 -1.35
C THR A 34 -6.56 -18.44 -1.26
N VAL A 35 -6.65 -17.23 -0.65
CA VAL A 35 -7.91 -16.50 -0.54
C VAL A 35 -8.35 -16.00 -1.91
N PRO A 36 -9.59 -16.31 -2.36
CA PRO A 36 -10.14 -15.77 -3.60
C PRO A 36 -10.13 -14.24 -3.58
N HIS A 37 -9.49 -13.62 -4.56
CA HIS A 37 -9.33 -12.16 -4.59
C HIS A 37 -9.40 -11.58 -5.99
N ASP A 38 -9.85 -10.32 -6.06
CA ASP A 38 -9.64 -9.43 -7.20
C ASP A 38 -8.41 -8.56 -6.93
N PHE A 39 -7.73 -8.15 -8.01
CA PHE A 39 -6.65 -7.17 -7.90
C PHE A 39 -7.02 -5.89 -8.65
N ILE A 40 -6.94 -4.75 -7.97
CA ILE A 40 -7.16 -3.41 -8.53
C ILE A 40 -5.85 -2.63 -8.52
N LEU A 41 -5.52 -2.04 -9.68
CA LEU A 41 -4.43 -1.07 -9.81
C LEU A 41 -5.02 0.33 -10.00
N TYR A 42 -4.82 1.22 -9.05
CA TYR A 42 -5.11 2.64 -9.23
C TYR A 42 -3.95 3.26 -10.02
N ALA A 43 -4.26 3.73 -11.23
CA ALA A 43 -3.28 4.28 -12.16
C ALA A 43 -3.30 5.81 -12.12
N GLY A 44 -2.24 6.44 -11.69
CA GLY A 44 -2.07 7.89 -11.73
C GLY A 44 -1.89 8.41 -13.17
N PRO A 45 -1.86 9.75 -13.35
CA PRO A 45 -1.87 10.36 -14.70
C PRO A 45 -0.74 9.89 -15.62
N ASP A 46 0.46 9.67 -15.08
CA ASP A 46 1.59 9.18 -15.88
C ASP A 46 1.46 7.69 -16.25
N ALA A 47 0.85 6.89 -15.38
CA ALA A 47 0.55 5.48 -15.66
C ALA A 47 -0.52 5.30 -16.73
N GLN A 48 -1.40 6.28 -16.91
CA GLN A 48 -2.47 6.28 -17.93
C GLN A 48 -1.99 6.66 -19.33
N LYS A 49 -0.74 7.12 -19.50
CA LYS A 49 -0.18 7.46 -20.82
C LYS A 49 -0.16 6.25 -21.75
N PRO A 50 -0.36 6.43 -23.06
CA PRO A 50 -0.35 5.34 -24.03
C PRO A 50 0.87 4.42 -23.90
N GLY A 51 0.63 3.11 -23.86
CA GLY A 51 1.66 2.09 -23.78
C GLY A 51 2.23 1.81 -22.39
N LYS A 52 1.98 2.65 -21.39
CA LYS A 52 2.52 2.46 -20.03
C LYS A 52 2.04 1.18 -19.35
N LEU A 53 0.84 0.75 -19.65
CA LEU A 53 0.23 -0.48 -19.10
C LEU A 53 0.40 -1.71 -20.01
N ASN A 54 1.13 -1.58 -21.13
CA ASN A 54 1.39 -2.72 -22.01
C ASN A 54 2.26 -3.76 -21.26
N GLY A 55 1.76 -4.96 -21.12
CA GLY A 55 2.41 -6.02 -20.36
C GLY A 55 2.05 -6.08 -18.87
N LEU A 56 1.01 -5.35 -18.45
CA LEU A 56 0.43 -5.55 -17.12
C LEU A 56 -0.06 -7.00 -16.97
N GLU A 57 0.14 -7.56 -15.77
CA GLU A 57 -0.36 -8.90 -15.44
C GLU A 57 -1.85 -9.05 -15.75
N PRO A 58 -2.28 -10.18 -16.37
CA PRO A 58 -3.67 -10.38 -16.74
C PRO A 58 -4.59 -10.44 -15.51
N GLY A 59 -5.88 -10.10 -15.71
CA GLY A 59 -6.91 -10.18 -14.66
C GLY A 59 -6.81 -9.07 -13.60
N VAL A 60 -6.06 -8.00 -13.87
CA VAL A 60 -6.01 -6.81 -13.04
C VAL A 60 -7.04 -5.80 -13.54
N THR A 61 -7.86 -5.28 -12.66
CA THR A 61 -8.75 -4.15 -12.95
C THR A 61 -7.98 -2.85 -12.77
N VAL A 62 -7.91 -2.03 -13.82
CA VAL A 62 -7.25 -0.72 -13.76
C VAL A 62 -8.29 0.37 -13.54
N ILE A 63 -8.12 1.17 -12.49
CA ILE A 63 -8.97 2.32 -12.21
C ILE A 63 -8.12 3.59 -12.36
N PRO A 64 -8.51 4.53 -13.25
CA PRO A 64 -7.85 5.81 -13.36
C PRO A 64 -7.91 6.60 -12.06
N SER A 65 -6.79 7.23 -11.71
CA SER A 65 -6.67 8.13 -10.57
C SER A 65 -6.17 9.49 -11.04
N GLU A 66 -6.73 10.55 -10.50
CA GLU A 66 -6.24 11.92 -10.69
C GLU A 66 -5.02 12.25 -9.84
N TYR A 67 -4.76 11.43 -8.82
CA TYR A 67 -3.68 11.65 -7.85
C TYR A 67 -2.32 11.23 -8.40
N THR A 68 -1.27 11.88 -7.89
CA THR A 68 0.14 11.60 -8.22
C THR A 68 0.88 11.12 -6.99
N SER A 69 2.09 10.55 -7.19
CA SER A 69 2.97 10.09 -6.11
C SER A 69 2.24 9.12 -5.14
N TRP A 70 2.48 9.24 -3.85
CA TRP A 70 1.85 8.40 -2.80
C TRP A 70 0.33 8.64 -2.64
N TRP A 71 -0.19 9.78 -3.14
CA TRP A 71 -1.62 10.09 -3.08
C TRP A 71 -2.48 9.17 -3.94
N VAL A 72 -1.89 8.50 -4.94
CA VAL A 72 -2.63 7.55 -5.82
C VAL A 72 -3.35 6.49 -4.98
N GLY A 73 -2.76 6.03 -3.88
CA GLY A 73 -3.35 5.06 -2.97
C GLY A 73 -4.63 5.53 -2.29
N MET A 74 -4.83 6.85 -2.14
CA MET A 74 -6.05 7.43 -1.55
C MET A 74 -7.31 7.15 -2.38
N LYS A 75 -7.13 6.89 -3.70
CA LYS A 75 -8.24 6.48 -4.58
C LYS A 75 -8.95 5.23 -4.09
N GLY A 76 -8.25 4.36 -3.35
CA GLY A 76 -8.83 3.15 -2.77
C GLY A 76 -9.91 3.42 -1.72
N ALA A 77 -9.80 4.52 -0.99
CA ALA A 77 -10.78 4.92 0.03
C ALA A 77 -11.95 5.75 -0.53
N ASP A 78 -11.87 6.21 -1.79
CA ASP A 78 -12.90 6.99 -2.45
C ASP A 78 -14.19 6.17 -2.63
N PRO A 79 -15.32 6.60 -2.05
CA PRO A 79 -16.58 5.88 -2.16
C PRO A 79 -17.10 5.74 -3.60
N ASP A 80 -16.70 6.62 -4.50
CA ASP A 80 -17.10 6.57 -5.91
C ASP A 80 -16.46 5.36 -6.63
N ASN A 81 -15.44 4.72 -6.04
CA ASN A 81 -14.86 3.49 -6.56
C ASN A 81 -15.59 2.21 -6.10
N ARG A 82 -16.52 2.31 -5.17
CA ARG A 82 -17.28 1.13 -4.66
C ARG A 82 -17.93 0.28 -5.76
N PRO A 83 -18.42 0.81 -6.88
CA PRO A 83 -18.92 -0.03 -7.97
C PRO A 83 -17.88 -1.00 -8.56
N TRP A 84 -16.59 -0.69 -8.44
CA TRP A 84 -15.48 -1.54 -8.91
C TRP A 84 -14.98 -2.52 -7.84
N ILE A 85 -15.24 -2.22 -6.56
CA ILE A 85 -14.85 -3.05 -5.41
C ILE A 85 -16.03 -3.96 -5.08
N LYS A 86 -15.88 -5.25 -5.36
CA LYS A 86 -16.96 -6.25 -5.24
C LYS A 86 -17.03 -6.90 -3.86
N THR A 87 -16.18 -6.48 -2.93
CA THR A 87 -16.04 -7.11 -1.62
C THR A 87 -16.15 -6.05 -0.50
N ASP A 88 -16.48 -6.50 0.70
CA ASP A 88 -16.49 -5.64 1.90
C ASP A 88 -15.10 -5.49 2.54
N SER A 89 -14.10 -6.16 1.98
CA SER A 89 -12.73 -6.17 2.48
C SER A 89 -11.77 -5.67 1.41
N ILE A 90 -10.89 -4.73 1.77
CA ILE A 90 -9.88 -4.14 0.91
C ILE A 90 -8.52 -4.29 1.57
N PHE A 91 -7.55 -4.88 0.84
CA PHE A 91 -6.17 -4.99 1.29
C PHE A 91 -5.26 -4.13 0.42
N GLY A 92 -4.77 -3.03 0.96
CA GLY A 92 -3.87 -2.09 0.28
C GLY A 92 -2.41 -2.47 0.45
N LEU A 93 -1.65 -2.42 -0.65
CA LEU A 93 -0.22 -2.69 -0.69
C LEU A 93 0.54 -1.55 -1.38
N GLY A 94 1.61 -1.08 -0.74
CA GLY A 94 2.61 -0.21 -1.37
C GLY A 94 3.43 -0.97 -2.41
N LEU A 95 3.88 -0.27 -3.47
CA LEU A 95 4.74 -0.86 -4.51
C LEU A 95 6.16 -1.19 -4.02
N ASP A 96 6.49 -0.79 -2.82
CA ASP A 96 7.74 -1.13 -2.13
C ASP A 96 7.61 -2.30 -1.16
N CYS A 97 6.51 -3.03 -1.24
CA CYS A 97 6.29 -4.24 -0.46
C CYS A 97 6.72 -5.48 -1.26
N VAL A 98 7.50 -6.35 -0.62
CA VAL A 98 7.85 -7.67 -1.16
C VAL A 98 7.14 -8.73 -0.34
N VAL A 99 6.29 -9.51 -1.00
CA VAL A 99 5.57 -10.63 -0.38
C VAL A 99 6.51 -11.82 -0.31
N VAL A 100 6.81 -12.28 0.91
CA VAL A 100 7.79 -13.35 1.18
C VAL A 100 7.17 -14.58 1.85
N GLY A 101 5.93 -14.49 2.33
CA GLY A 101 5.21 -15.58 2.98
C GLY A 101 3.71 -15.51 2.73
N SER A 102 2.94 -16.48 3.26
CA SER A 102 1.49 -16.56 3.07
C SER A 102 0.79 -15.29 3.57
N LEU A 103 -0.10 -14.76 2.74
CA LEU A 103 -0.94 -13.61 3.08
C LEU A 103 -2.24 -14.00 3.78
N ASP A 104 -2.59 -15.28 3.82
CA ASP A 104 -3.93 -15.72 4.21
C ASP A 104 -4.34 -15.25 5.61
N ASP A 105 -3.42 -15.26 6.58
CA ASP A 105 -3.70 -14.78 7.93
C ASP A 105 -3.80 -13.25 8.00
N LEU A 106 -3.03 -12.52 7.19
CA LEU A 106 -3.16 -11.07 7.07
C LEU A 106 -4.52 -10.70 6.50
N LEU A 107 -4.92 -11.38 5.41
CA LEU A 107 -6.20 -11.16 4.74
C LEU A 107 -7.42 -11.55 5.59
N ARG A 108 -7.25 -12.42 6.59
CA ARG A 108 -8.29 -12.85 7.54
C ARG A 108 -8.13 -12.28 8.94
N PHE A 109 -7.24 -11.32 9.11
CA PHE A 109 -6.98 -10.72 10.43
C PHE A 109 -8.28 -10.19 11.05
N PRO A 110 -8.57 -10.47 12.33
CA PRO A 110 -9.86 -10.17 12.94
C PRO A 110 -9.99 -8.71 13.40
N SER A 111 -9.88 -7.77 12.46
CA SER A 111 -10.06 -6.33 12.67
C SER A 111 -10.71 -5.70 11.46
N ASP A 112 -11.49 -4.64 11.70
CA ASP A 112 -12.10 -3.85 10.62
C ASP A 112 -11.11 -2.86 10.01
N CYS A 113 -10.08 -2.45 10.75
CA CYS A 113 -9.01 -1.59 10.26
C CYS A 113 -7.69 -1.97 10.91
N VAL A 114 -6.76 -2.50 10.12
CA VAL A 114 -5.44 -2.88 10.62
C VAL A 114 -4.36 -2.48 9.63
N SER A 115 -3.20 -2.09 10.15
CA SER A 115 -2.06 -1.66 9.34
C SER A 115 -0.75 -2.18 9.90
N MET A 116 0.33 -2.03 9.13
CA MET A 116 1.66 -2.24 9.67
C MET A 116 2.04 -1.08 10.61
N LYS A 117 2.90 -1.38 11.60
CA LYS A 117 3.49 -0.38 12.47
C LYS A 117 4.35 0.60 11.68
N ASP A 118 4.23 1.89 11.97
CA ASP A 118 5.16 2.89 11.44
C ASP A 118 6.50 2.86 12.19
N TYR A 119 7.52 3.32 11.50
CA TYR A 119 8.86 3.49 12.05
C TYR A 119 9.19 4.98 12.13
N PRO A 120 9.13 5.59 13.32
CA PRO A 120 9.11 7.05 13.55
C PRO A 120 10.21 7.85 12.88
N ALA A 121 11.34 7.21 12.59
CA ALA A 121 12.51 7.89 12.01
C ALA A 121 12.32 8.34 10.55
N TYR A 122 11.24 7.96 9.87
CA TYR A 122 11.14 8.10 8.42
C TYR A 122 10.05 9.03 7.91
N CYS A 123 8.88 9.02 8.50
CA CYS A 123 7.75 9.83 8.01
C CYS A 123 7.22 10.82 9.06
N CYS A 124 7.31 10.47 10.32
CA CYS A 124 6.81 11.30 11.42
C CYS A 124 7.90 11.50 12.46
N PRO A 125 8.62 12.66 12.46
CA PRO A 125 9.67 12.94 13.44
C PRO A 125 9.21 12.85 14.90
N LYS A 126 7.91 12.84 15.13
CA LYS A 126 7.25 12.72 16.44
C LYS A 126 6.53 11.41 16.62
N GLY A 127 6.86 10.38 15.81
CA GLY A 127 6.19 9.10 15.80
C GLY A 127 5.91 8.57 17.20
N LYS A 128 4.68 8.14 17.42
CA LYS A 128 4.22 7.54 18.67
C LYS A 128 4.28 6.02 18.52
N GLU A 129 4.31 5.33 19.63
CA GLU A 129 4.42 3.86 19.68
C GLU A 129 3.37 3.12 18.85
N ASN A 130 2.21 3.73 18.64
CA ASN A 130 1.06 3.15 17.91
C ASN A 130 0.79 3.84 16.57
N ASP A 131 1.75 4.51 15.97
CA ASP A 131 1.59 5.06 14.64
C ASP A 131 1.61 3.94 13.60
N CYS A 132 0.76 4.07 12.56
CA CYS A 132 0.64 3.12 11.47
C CYS A 132 1.26 3.63 10.18
N SER A 133 1.72 2.69 9.35
CA SER A 133 2.15 2.96 7.97
C SER A 133 1.09 2.47 7.00
N LEU A 134 0.79 3.25 5.97
CA LEU A 134 -0.20 2.88 4.94
C LEU A 134 0.35 1.92 3.87
N ASP A 135 1.60 1.47 4.00
CA ASP A 135 2.20 0.56 3.03
C ASP A 135 1.49 -0.80 2.97
N VAL A 136 0.96 -1.25 4.12
CA VAL A 136 0.17 -2.49 4.23
C VAL A 136 -1.02 -2.23 5.11
N THR A 137 -2.23 -2.25 4.56
CA THR A 137 -3.47 -1.93 5.27
C THR A 137 -4.58 -2.89 4.90
N LEU A 138 -5.43 -3.24 5.86
CA LEU A 138 -6.68 -3.97 5.64
C LEU A 138 -7.84 -3.15 6.18
N TYR A 139 -8.86 -2.94 5.35
CA TYR A 139 -10.11 -2.31 5.71
C TYR A 139 -11.27 -3.25 5.45
N ARG A 140 -12.22 -3.30 6.40
CA ARG A 140 -13.48 -4.04 6.27
C ARG A 140 -14.66 -3.17 6.65
N ASN A 141 -15.84 -3.56 6.23
CA ASN A 141 -17.10 -2.95 6.69
C ASN A 141 -17.13 -1.42 6.53
N ASN A 142 -16.47 -0.89 5.49
CA ASN A 142 -16.31 0.56 5.25
C ASN A 142 -15.53 1.30 6.36
N ALA A 143 -14.62 0.64 7.08
CA ALA A 143 -13.78 1.29 8.09
C ALA A 143 -12.85 2.38 7.50
N ASP A 144 -12.62 2.37 6.19
CA ASP A 144 -11.92 3.41 5.44
C ASP A 144 -12.74 4.71 5.26
N ARG A 145 -14.06 4.68 5.50
CA ARG A 145 -14.93 5.84 5.29
C ARG A 145 -14.59 7.06 6.16
N PRO A 146 -14.32 6.93 7.46
CA PRO A 146 -13.86 8.06 8.26
C PRO A 146 -12.55 8.64 7.76
N MET A 147 -11.64 7.80 7.26
CA MET A 147 -10.39 8.22 6.67
C MET A 147 -10.63 9.04 5.39
N TRP A 148 -11.54 8.61 4.50
CA TRP A 148 -11.89 9.37 3.31
C TRP A 148 -12.53 10.73 3.65
N ASN A 149 -13.45 10.77 4.61
CA ASN A 149 -14.08 12.01 5.05
C ASN A 149 -13.04 13.01 5.57
N GLU A 150 -12.07 12.52 6.35
CA GLU A 150 -10.99 13.36 6.85
C GLU A 150 -10.02 13.77 5.73
N TYR A 151 -9.76 12.89 4.75
CA TYR A 151 -8.99 13.25 3.57
C TYR A 151 -9.65 14.39 2.78
N VAL A 152 -10.95 14.32 2.53
CA VAL A 152 -11.68 15.40 1.82
C VAL A 152 -11.58 16.72 2.59
N ARG A 153 -11.64 16.65 3.92
CA ARG A 153 -11.60 17.84 4.79
C ARG A 153 -10.21 18.48 4.89
N VAL A 154 -9.15 17.68 4.97
CA VAL A 154 -7.79 18.16 5.26
C VAL A 154 -6.79 17.77 4.20
N GLY A 155 -6.76 16.50 3.81
CA GLY A 155 -5.74 15.95 2.92
C GLY A 155 -5.86 16.48 1.48
N LYS A 156 -7.08 16.60 0.96
CA LYS A 156 -7.29 17.09 -0.40
C LYS A 156 -6.87 18.56 -0.59
N PRO A 157 -7.19 19.51 0.31
CA PRO A 157 -6.64 20.84 0.25
C PRO A 157 -5.10 20.90 0.26
N MET A 158 -4.47 19.98 1.01
CA MET A 158 -3.01 19.84 1.02
C MET A 158 -2.47 19.34 -0.31
N TRP A 159 -3.10 18.32 -0.91
CA TRP A 159 -2.76 17.83 -2.22
C TRP A 159 -2.95 18.92 -3.29
N ASP A 160 -4.08 19.65 -3.29
CA ASP A 160 -4.34 20.76 -4.21
C ASP A 160 -3.27 21.84 -4.11
N MET A 161 -2.79 22.15 -2.89
CA MET A 161 -1.71 23.10 -2.66
C MET A 161 -0.37 22.57 -3.21
N GLU A 162 -0.05 21.30 -3.05
CA GLU A 162 1.14 20.66 -3.61
C GLU A 162 1.13 20.71 -5.14
N GLN A 163 -0.01 20.42 -5.80
CA GLN A 163 -0.16 20.50 -7.25
C GLN A 163 0.01 21.92 -7.79
N SER A 164 -0.34 22.93 -7.02
CA SER A 164 -0.12 24.36 -7.39
C SER A 164 1.29 24.86 -7.12
N GLY A 165 2.23 23.97 -6.74
CA GLY A 165 3.62 24.31 -6.45
C GLY A 165 3.87 24.82 -5.02
N GLY A 166 2.88 24.77 -4.17
CA GLY A 166 3.02 25.04 -2.73
C GLY A 166 3.84 23.95 -2.04
N LYS A 167 4.55 24.34 -0.98
CA LYS A 167 5.27 23.36 -0.15
C LYS A 167 4.38 22.91 1.01
N VAL A 168 3.99 21.66 0.99
CA VAL A 168 3.35 21.01 2.13
C VAL A 168 4.46 20.40 2.99
N PHE A 169 4.82 21.07 4.10
CA PHE A 169 5.86 20.57 4.99
C PHE A 169 5.32 19.46 5.89
N GLY A 170 5.95 18.27 5.80
CA GLY A 170 5.94 17.27 6.86
C GLY A 170 4.73 16.37 6.97
N MET A 171 3.78 16.40 6.04
CA MET A 171 2.65 15.46 6.07
C MET A 171 2.47 14.73 4.73
N CYS A 172 2.81 13.47 4.72
CA CYS A 172 2.29 12.50 3.75
C CYS A 172 0.89 12.02 4.20
N ALA A 173 0.17 11.29 3.35
CA ALA A 173 -1.13 10.72 3.71
C ALA A 173 -1.12 9.97 5.06
N GLN A 174 -0.03 9.25 5.35
CA GLN A 174 0.22 8.56 6.61
C GLN A 174 0.33 9.50 7.80
N GLY A 175 1.03 10.63 7.66
CA GLY A 175 1.20 11.60 8.75
C GLY A 175 -0.12 12.20 9.22
N TRP A 176 -1.00 12.62 8.30
CA TRP A 176 -2.27 13.20 8.70
C TRP A 176 -3.24 12.16 9.30
N ILE A 177 -3.22 10.90 8.86
CA ILE A 177 -4.01 9.82 9.50
C ILE A 177 -3.55 9.61 10.94
N ASN A 178 -2.25 9.54 11.18
CA ASN A 178 -1.69 9.38 12.51
C ASN A 178 -1.96 10.59 13.43
N ASP A 179 -1.92 11.80 12.88
CA ASP A 179 -2.18 13.02 13.64
C ASP A 179 -3.68 13.22 13.96
N THR A 180 -4.55 12.96 13.00
CA THR A 180 -6.00 13.21 13.15
C THR A 180 -6.70 12.10 13.91
N ARG A 181 -6.16 10.88 13.92
CA ARG A 181 -6.81 9.71 14.53
C ARG A 181 -8.26 9.54 14.06
N ALA A 182 -8.52 9.85 12.78
CA ALA A 182 -9.85 9.80 12.18
C ALA A 182 -10.47 8.39 12.25
N VAL A 183 -9.63 7.37 12.35
CA VAL A 183 -10.04 5.97 12.49
C VAL A 183 -9.14 5.28 13.53
N HIS A 184 -9.71 4.36 14.30
CA HIS A 184 -8.91 3.45 15.11
C HIS A 184 -8.26 2.41 14.21
N VAL A 185 -6.95 2.26 14.31
CA VAL A 185 -6.16 1.32 13.50
C VAL A 185 -5.47 0.35 14.44
N ASP A 186 -5.78 -0.94 14.31
CA ASP A 186 -5.01 -2.01 14.94
C ASP A 186 -3.68 -2.20 14.19
N LEU A 187 -2.72 -2.87 14.81
CA LEU A 187 -1.45 -3.16 14.18
C LEU A 187 -1.31 -4.66 13.91
N PHE A 188 -0.82 -5.02 12.72
CA PHE A 188 -0.38 -6.39 12.46
C PHE A 188 0.77 -6.78 13.42
N PRO A 189 0.94 -8.08 13.74
CA PRO A 189 2.13 -8.56 14.44
C PRO A 189 3.40 -8.07 13.75
N GLU A 190 4.34 -7.51 14.51
CA GLU A 190 5.54 -6.84 13.96
C GLU A 190 6.43 -7.78 13.13
N ASN A 191 6.41 -9.08 13.41
CA ASN A 191 7.14 -10.08 12.64
C ASN A 191 6.47 -10.49 11.32
N TRP A 192 5.18 -10.19 11.13
CA TRP A 192 4.47 -10.49 9.88
C TRP A 192 4.72 -9.45 8.79
N VAL A 193 4.76 -8.19 9.17
CA VAL A 193 5.02 -7.08 8.24
C VAL A 193 6.15 -6.24 8.79
N ILE A 194 7.30 -6.30 8.17
CA ILE A 194 8.54 -5.77 8.74
C ILE A 194 9.23 -4.78 7.80
N SER A 195 9.87 -3.76 8.36
CA SER A 195 10.73 -2.87 7.59
C SER A 195 12.03 -3.57 7.19
N TYR A 196 12.38 -3.48 5.89
CA TYR A 196 13.68 -3.95 5.40
C TYR A 196 14.84 -3.35 6.20
N LYS A 197 14.84 -2.03 6.42
CA LYS A 197 15.95 -1.31 7.05
C LYS A 197 16.14 -1.69 8.52
N ILE A 198 15.06 -1.98 9.21
CA ILE A 198 15.06 -2.14 10.67
C ILE A 198 15.13 -3.62 11.05
N GLY A 199 14.39 -4.47 10.34
CA GLY A 199 14.23 -5.85 10.74
C GLY A 199 14.96 -6.89 9.89
N VAL A 200 15.29 -6.58 8.61
CA VAL A 200 15.80 -7.58 7.65
C VAL A 200 17.23 -7.32 7.22
N ARG A 201 17.59 -6.06 6.96
CA ARG A 201 18.91 -5.69 6.40
C ARG A 201 20.05 -6.23 7.26
N GLY A 202 20.86 -7.14 6.66
CA GLY A 202 22.00 -7.79 7.34
C GLY A 202 21.62 -8.81 8.41
N ARG A 203 20.33 -9.17 8.54
CA ARG A 203 19.84 -10.15 9.51
C ARG A 203 19.14 -11.34 8.84
N GLY A 204 18.73 -11.22 7.58
CA GLY A 204 17.89 -12.19 6.88
C GLY A 204 16.41 -12.05 7.19
N LEU A 205 15.59 -12.86 6.53
CA LEU A 205 14.15 -12.89 6.76
C LEU A 205 13.83 -13.62 8.06
N PRO A 206 13.00 -13.04 8.97
CA PRO A 206 12.42 -13.79 10.08
C PRO A 206 11.48 -14.91 9.56
N ASP A 207 11.40 -16.03 10.28
CA ASP A 207 10.64 -17.22 9.88
C ASP A 207 9.14 -16.92 9.62
N ASP A 208 8.53 -16.05 10.42
CA ASP A 208 7.11 -15.68 10.29
C ASP A 208 6.88 -14.47 9.39
N CYS A 209 7.91 -13.95 8.71
CA CYS A 209 7.77 -12.78 7.86
C CYS A 209 6.90 -13.11 6.64
N ARG A 210 5.94 -12.24 6.36
CA ARG A 210 5.01 -12.37 5.24
C ARG A 210 5.21 -11.25 4.21
N ILE A 211 5.51 -10.04 4.68
CA ILE A 211 5.76 -8.87 3.84
C ILE A 211 6.96 -8.11 4.38
N VAL A 212 7.87 -7.72 3.48
CA VAL A 212 8.96 -6.79 3.76
C VAL A 212 8.65 -5.46 3.08
N SER A 213 8.51 -4.37 3.85
CA SER A 213 8.33 -3.01 3.33
C SER A 213 9.68 -2.30 3.18
N PHE A 214 9.91 -1.75 1.98
CA PHE A 214 11.11 -0.97 1.61
C PHE A 214 10.84 0.54 1.65
N HIS A 215 10.17 1.02 2.70
CA HIS A 215 9.84 2.44 2.83
C HIS A 215 11.07 3.35 2.63
N GLY A 216 10.91 4.44 1.86
CA GLY A 216 12.00 5.33 1.48
C GLY A 216 13.04 4.65 0.59
N GLN A 217 14.33 4.85 0.86
CA GLN A 217 15.45 4.21 0.16
C GLN A 217 16.20 3.25 1.08
N PRO A 218 16.76 2.11 0.58
CA PRO A 218 16.72 1.64 -0.81
C PRO A 218 15.34 1.05 -1.17
N LYS A 219 15.07 0.87 -2.49
CA LYS A 219 13.95 0.10 -3.01
C LYS A 219 14.37 -1.36 -3.26
N PRO A 220 13.42 -2.30 -3.47
CA PRO A 220 13.77 -3.71 -3.72
C PRO A 220 14.78 -3.89 -4.85
N LYS A 221 14.66 -3.10 -5.93
CA LYS A 221 15.58 -3.11 -7.09
C LYS A 221 17.00 -2.63 -6.80
N ASP A 222 17.22 -1.93 -5.69
CA ASP A 222 18.49 -1.30 -5.32
C ASP A 222 19.35 -2.19 -4.41
N VAL A 223 18.85 -3.36 -4.00
CA VAL A 223 19.54 -4.25 -3.07
C VAL A 223 19.73 -5.65 -3.64
N HIS A 224 20.77 -6.33 -3.19
CA HIS A 224 21.15 -7.68 -3.62
C HIS A 224 21.08 -8.63 -2.42
N GLU A 225 19.86 -9.05 -2.07
CA GLU A 225 19.62 -10.05 -1.04
C GLU A 225 19.22 -11.38 -1.70
N PRO A 226 19.76 -12.54 -1.30
CA PRO A 226 19.42 -13.82 -1.92
C PRO A 226 17.92 -14.10 -1.97
N TRP A 227 17.21 -13.80 -0.89
CA TRP A 227 15.76 -13.99 -0.79
C TRP A 227 14.94 -13.10 -1.75
N LEU A 228 15.46 -11.94 -2.18
CA LEU A 228 14.79 -11.09 -3.18
C LEU A 228 14.68 -11.80 -4.53
N ASN A 229 15.69 -12.54 -4.94
CA ASN A 229 15.65 -13.27 -6.22
C ASN A 229 14.54 -14.32 -6.24
N GLU A 230 14.18 -14.85 -5.08
CA GLU A 230 13.12 -15.84 -4.93
C GLU A 230 11.73 -15.19 -4.90
N HIS A 231 11.60 -14.08 -4.19
CA HIS A 231 10.29 -13.50 -3.88
C HIS A 231 9.91 -12.32 -4.78
N TRP A 232 10.87 -11.54 -5.28
CA TRP A 232 10.66 -10.34 -6.12
C TRP A 232 10.88 -10.64 -7.61
N ARG A 233 9.98 -11.46 -8.22
CA ARG A 233 10.08 -11.93 -9.60
C ARG A 233 8.72 -12.02 -10.33
#